data_3b28458890cd3f53f380e0977b02ef0d
#
_entry.id   3b28458890cd3f53f380e0977b02ef0d
#
_cell.length_a   1.000
_cell.length_b   1.000
_cell.length_c   1.000
_cell.angle_alpha   90.00
_cell.angle_beta   90.00
_cell.angle_gamma   90.00
#
_symmetry.space_group_name_H-M   'P 1'
#
loop_
_entity.id
_entity.type
_entity.pdbx_description
1 polymer ?
#
loop_
_entity_poly.entity_id
_entity_poly.type
_entity_poly.pdbx_seq_one_letter_code
_entity_poly.pdbx_strand_id
1 'polypeptide(L)'
;MLHENLDVANQVVEVIKGLNPDLFTGNAYYHQMIAAQYIPQYAEAIKAAIPGISDLALGGINFGFIGIDLGAVPQFNVFASTWAWNWAHIGALLIALASAGYQVVSMLIMQKQNDSLVTNKDGIQDKEAVENSQTAQTNKMMMFMMPLMMLWIGFTVPCALSLYWFVGGVVRTVEDVILNKRYRKIYDAEDAERLKRRMEQDKIEAEKERVRAQRRAENPDGI
;
A
#
# COMPACT_ATOMS: atom_id res chain seq x y z
N MET A 1 -16.63 -7.81 -30.44
CA MET A 1 -15.45 -8.48 -29.82
C MET A 1 -15.48 -8.49 -28.30
N LEU A 2 -15.52 -7.34 -27.57
CA LEU A 2 -15.48 -7.37 -26.09
C LEU A 2 -16.78 -7.96 -25.46
N HIS A 3 -17.95 -7.68 -26.02
CA HIS A 3 -19.22 -8.24 -25.53
C HIS A 3 -19.34 -9.73 -25.82
N GLU A 4 -18.96 -10.19 -27.00
CA GLU A 4 -19.02 -11.62 -27.36
C GLU A 4 -18.12 -12.47 -26.47
N ASN A 5 -16.92 -11.98 -26.11
CA ASN A 5 -16.03 -12.70 -25.19
C ASN A 5 -16.58 -12.75 -23.77
N LEU A 6 -17.32 -11.72 -23.35
CA LEU A 6 -17.95 -11.69 -22.03
C LEU A 6 -19.13 -12.67 -21.95
N ASP A 7 -19.89 -12.79 -23.03
CA ASP A 7 -21.01 -13.73 -23.11
C ASP A 7 -20.52 -15.18 -23.08
N VAL A 8 -19.43 -15.48 -23.78
CA VAL A 8 -18.80 -16.82 -23.75
C VAL A 8 -18.27 -17.13 -22.35
N ALA A 9 -17.61 -16.17 -21.68
CA ALA A 9 -17.11 -16.37 -20.33
C ALA A 9 -18.26 -16.65 -19.34
N ASN A 10 -19.37 -15.95 -19.46
CA ASN A 10 -20.55 -16.21 -18.64
C ASN A 10 -21.19 -17.57 -18.92
N GLN A 11 -21.24 -17.99 -20.17
CA GLN A 11 -21.71 -19.32 -20.54
C GLN A 11 -20.83 -20.42 -19.94
N VAL A 12 -19.51 -20.26 -19.96
CA VAL A 12 -18.56 -21.18 -19.31
C VAL A 12 -18.83 -21.26 -17.81
N VAL A 13 -19.04 -20.12 -17.14
CA VAL A 13 -19.40 -20.08 -15.71
C VAL A 13 -20.67 -20.89 -15.46
N GLU A 14 -21.73 -20.69 -16.26
CA GLU A 14 -23.01 -21.37 -16.05
C GLU A 14 -22.90 -22.89 -16.31
N VAL A 15 -22.08 -23.31 -17.28
CA VAL A 15 -21.85 -24.75 -17.55
C VAL A 15 -21.13 -25.39 -16.35
N ILE A 16 -20.04 -24.78 -15.85
CA ILE A 16 -19.29 -25.35 -14.71
C ILE A 16 -20.15 -25.31 -13.44
N LYS A 17 -20.89 -24.23 -13.22
CA LYS A 17 -21.78 -24.08 -12.06
C LYS A 17 -22.94 -25.10 -12.06
N GLY A 18 -23.46 -25.42 -13.23
CA GLY A 18 -24.45 -26.48 -13.36
C GLY A 18 -23.93 -27.87 -13.01
N LEU A 19 -22.63 -28.12 -13.24
CA LEU A 19 -21.96 -29.40 -12.95
C LEU A 19 -21.46 -29.47 -11.51
N ASN A 20 -20.97 -28.36 -10.96
CA ASN A 20 -20.43 -28.27 -9.59
C ASN A 20 -20.75 -26.91 -8.96
N PRO A 21 -21.93 -26.74 -8.36
CA PRO A 21 -22.36 -25.48 -7.76
C PRO A 21 -21.52 -25.10 -6.54
N ASP A 22 -20.91 -26.05 -5.85
CA ASP A 22 -20.14 -25.82 -4.61
C ASP A 22 -18.87 -24.98 -4.85
N LEU A 23 -18.38 -24.95 -6.08
CA LEU A 23 -17.24 -24.09 -6.45
C LEU A 23 -17.59 -22.60 -6.41
N PHE A 24 -18.86 -22.23 -6.54
CA PHE A 24 -19.32 -20.87 -6.73
C PHE A 24 -20.07 -20.31 -5.51
N THR A 25 -19.67 -20.73 -4.32
CA THR A 25 -20.29 -20.28 -3.05
C THR A 25 -19.89 -18.87 -2.62
N GLY A 26 -18.91 -18.25 -3.30
CA GLY A 26 -18.41 -16.92 -2.99
C GLY A 26 -19.10 -15.78 -3.73
N ASN A 27 -18.44 -14.61 -3.75
CA ASN A 27 -18.92 -13.42 -4.44
C ASN A 27 -18.96 -13.65 -5.96
N ALA A 28 -20.08 -13.31 -6.59
CA ALA A 28 -20.30 -13.47 -8.03
C ALA A 28 -19.24 -12.79 -8.92
N TYR A 29 -18.61 -11.74 -8.43
CA TYR A 29 -17.49 -11.07 -9.11
C TYR A 29 -16.32 -12.00 -9.45
N TYR A 30 -16.12 -13.07 -8.67
CA TYR A 30 -15.00 -13.99 -8.83
C TYR A 30 -15.36 -15.25 -9.60
N HIS A 31 -16.63 -15.42 -10.01
CA HIS A 31 -17.08 -16.62 -10.69
C HIS A 31 -16.33 -16.89 -12.00
N GLN A 32 -16.02 -15.85 -12.79
CA GLN A 32 -15.26 -16.01 -14.03
C GLN A 32 -13.81 -16.45 -13.77
N MET A 33 -13.19 -15.94 -12.69
CA MET A 33 -11.86 -16.34 -12.27
C MET A 33 -11.83 -17.78 -11.76
N ILE A 34 -12.82 -18.17 -10.95
CA ILE A 34 -12.99 -19.55 -10.49
C ILE A 34 -13.20 -20.46 -11.70
N ALA A 35 -14.09 -20.10 -12.61
CA ALA A 35 -14.31 -20.87 -13.82
C ALA A 35 -13.02 -21.04 -14.63
N ALA A 36 -12.22 -19.97 -14.82
CA ALA A 36 -10.95 -20.02 -15.55
C ALA A 36 -9.94 -21.02 -14.96
N GLN A 37 -9.97 -21.24 -13.66
CA GLN A 37 -9.14 -22.23 -12.98
C GLN A 37 -9.57 -23.66 -13.30
N TYR A 38 -10.89 -23.90 -13.41
CA TYR A 38 -11.46 -25.23 -13.55
C TYR A 38 -11.78 -25.60 -15.01
N ILE A 39 -11.64 -24.68 -15.98
CA ILE A 39 -11.84 -24.95 -17.41
C ILE A 39 -11.19 -26.26 -17.87
N PRO A 40 -9.91 -26.57 -17.56
CA PRO A 40 -9.28 -27.79 -18.05
C PRO A 40 -9.98 -29.06 -17.58
N GLN A 41 -10.52 -29.03 -16.35
CA GLN A 41 -11.20 -30.18 -15.74
C GLN A 41 -12.57 -30.44 -16.42
N TYR A 42 -13.23 -29.38 -16.89
CA TYR A 42 -14.57 -29.45 -17.49
C TYR A 42 -14.56 -29.19 -19.01
N ALA A 43 -13.38 -29.29 -19.64
CA ALA A 43 -13.20 -28.92 -21.06
C ALA A 43 -14.16 -29.65 -22.03
N GLU A 44 -14.39 -30.94 -21.84
CA GLU A 44 -15.29 -31.73 -22.67
C GLU A 44 -16.76 -31.28 -22.52
N ALA A 45 -17.19 -31.00 -21.31
CA ALA A 45 -18.55 -30.50 -21.06
C ALA A 45 -18.74 -29.09 -21.64
N ILE A 46 -17.73 -28.25 -21.56
CA ILE A 46 -17.75 -26.88 -22.11
C ILE A 46 -17.80 -26.96 -23.66
N LYS A 47 -17.01 -27.83 -24.29
CA LYS A 47 -17.07 -28.06 -25.75
C LYS A 47 -18.45 -28.54 -26.22
N ALA A 48 -19.07 -29.42 -25.45
CA ALA A 48 -20.38 -29.94 -25.77
C ALA A 48 -21.49 -28.86 -25.64
N ALA A 49 -21.37 -27.97 -24.67
CA ALA A 49 -22.33 -26.92 -24.40
C ALA A 49 -22.15 -25.66 -25.25
N ILE A 50 -20.93 -25.34 -25.65
CA ILE A 50 -20.58 -24.16 -26.44
C ILE A 50 -19.88 -24.56 -27.74
N PRO A 51 -20.64 -24.85 -28.80
CA PRO A 51 -20.09 -25.23 -30.11
C PRO A 51 -19.23 -24.09 -30.68
N GLY A 52 -17.99 -24.41 -31.09
CA GLY A 52 -17.07 -23.45 -31.71
C GLY A 52 -16.16 -22.72 -30.75
N ILE A 53 -16.16 -23.07 -29.45
CA ILE A 53 -15.17 -22.56 -28.51
C ILE A 53 -13.76 -23.02 -28.95
N SER A 54 -12.80 -22.09 -28.95
CA SER A 54 -11.44 -22.42 -29.37
C SER A 54 -10.71 -23.25 -28.30
N ASP A 55 -9.85 -24.17 -28.74
CA ASP A 55 -9.03 -24.97 -27.82
C ASP A 55 -8.10 -24.10 -26.97
N LEU A 56 -7.70 -22.93 -27.44
CA LEU A 56 -6.93 -21.96 -26.68
C LEU A 56 -7.69 -21.43 -25.46
N ALA A 57 -9.01 -21.25 -25.59
CA ALA A 57 -9.88 -20.80 -24.48
C ALA A 57 -10.06 -21.87 -23.40
N LEU A 58 -9.73 -23.13 -23.72
CA LEU A 58 -9.85 -24.26 -22.79
C LEU A 58 -8.58 -24.53 -21.98
N GLY A 59 -7.52 -23.75 -22.18
CA GLY A 59 -6.25 -23.91 -21.46
C GLY A 59 -6.31 -23.62 -19.98
N GLY A 60 -7.30 -22.84 -19.53
CA GLY A 60 -7.46 -22.44 -18.14
C GLY A 60 -6.30 -21.59 -17.61
N ILE A 61 -6.40 -21.19 -16.36
CA ILE A 61 -5.36 -20.42 -15.65
C ILE A 61 -4.98 -21.16 -14.37
N ASN A 62 -3.70 -21.41 -14.19
CA ASN A 62 -3.20 -22.00 -12.97
C ASN A 62 -2.91 -20.91 -11.93
N PHE A 63 -3.70 -20.85 -10.87
CA PHE A 63 -3.50 -19.95 -9.73
C PHE A 63 -2.68 -20.57 -8.59
N GLY A 64 -2.18 -21.79 -8.76
CA GLY A 64 -1.36 -22.49 -7.75
C GLY A 64 0.03 -21.87 -7.60
N PHE A 65 0.37 -21.39 -6.42
CA PHE A 65 1.68 -20.84 -6.06
C PHE A 65 2.14 -21.44 -4.73
N ILE A 66 3.18 -22.24 -4.74
CA ILE A 66 3.75 -22.91 -3.53
C ILE A 66 2.68 -23.69 -2.74
N GLY A 67 1.73 -24.31 -3.43
CA GLY A 67 0.63 -25.07 -2.83
C GLY A 67 -0.49 -24.20 -2.25
N ILE A 68 -0.48 -22.89 -2.50
CA ILE A 68 -1.53 -21.93 -2.14
C ILE A 68 -2.31 -21.61 -3.40
N ASP A 69 -3.63 -21.60 -3.32
CA ASP A 69 -4.49 -21.11 -4.39
C ASP A 69 -4.60 -19.59 -4.32
N LEU A 70 -3.92 -18.89 -5.24
CA LEU A 70 -3.96 -17.44 -5.32
C LEU A 70 -5.30 -16.88 -5.78
N GLY A 71 -6.14 -17.72 -6.40
CA GLY A 71 -7.52 -17.37 -6.77
C GLY A 71 -8.47 -17.36 -5.58
N ALA A 72 -8.13 -18.06 -4.51
CA ALA A 72 -8.97 -18.15 -3.33
C ALA A 72 -9.05 -16.81 -2.58
N VAL A 73 -10.25 -16.48 -2.09
CA VAL A 73 -10.45 -15.36 -1.15
C VAL A 73 -10.18 -15.88 0.27
N PRO A 74 -9.26 -15.25 1.04
CA PRO A 74 -8.98 -15.68 2.40
C PRO A 74 -10.24 -15.58 3.26
N GLN A 75 -10.53 -16.62 4.05
CA GLN A 75 -11.69 -16.63 4.93
C GLN A 75 -11.29 -16.23 6.34
N PHE A 76 -12.05 -15.34 6.96
CA PHE A 76 -11.85 -14.89 8.35
C PHE A 76 -12.32 -15.91 9.40
N ASN A 77 -12.97 -16.97 8.95
CA ASN A 77 -13.73 -17.90 9.78
C ASN A 77 -12.85 -18.99 10.43
N VAL A 78 -11.68 -18.60 10.95
CA VAL A 78 -10.63 -19.49 11.50
C VAL A 78 -11.14 -20.34 12.66
N PHE A 79 -12.16 -19.87 13.38
CA PHE A 79 -12.75 -20.57 14.54
C PHE A 79 -14.02 -21.36 14.20
N ALA A 80 -14.45 -21.36 12.94
CA ALA A 80 -15.62 -22.16 12.57
C ALA A 80 -15.25 -23.62 12.45
N SER A 81 -16.18 -24.49 12.83
CA SER A 81 -16.04 -25.95 12.69
C SER A 81 -15.86 -26.42 11.24
N THR A 82 -16.21 -25.58 10.29
CA THR A 82 -16.04 -25.78 8.84
C THR A 82 -14.67 -25.39 8.31
N TRP A 83 -13.79 -24.80 9.15
CA TRP A 83 -12.46 -24.40 8.74
C TRP A 83 -11.58 -25.63 8.47
N ALA A 84 -11.14 -25.77 7.24
CA ALA A 84 -10.18 -26.81 6.88
C ALA A 84 -8.76 -26.33 7.16
N TRP A 85 -8.10 -26.92 8.13
CA TRP A 85 -6.68 -26.69 8.46
C TRP A 85 -5.77 -27.30 7.40
N ASN A 86 -5.82 -26.78 6.17
CA ASN A 86 -4.92 -27.17 5.10
C ASN A 86 -3.99 -26.01 4.73
N TRP A 87 -2.88 -26.34 4.07
CA TRP A 87 -1.87 -25.35 3.68
C TRP A 87 -2.44 -24.24 2.76
N ALA A 88 -3.39 -24.56 1.90
CA ALA A 88 -3.99 -23.59 1.00
C ALA A 88 -4.73 -22.46 1.76
N HIS A 89 -5.54 -22.80 2.78
CA HIS A 89 -6.26 -21.80 3.59
C HIS A 89 -5.32 -21.05 4.53
N ILE A 90 -4.39 -21.75 5.19
CA ILE A 90 -3.40 -21.12 6.07
C ILE A 90 -2.51 -20.16 5.28
N GLY A 91 -2.05 -20.58 4.09
CA GLY A 91 -1.20 -19.76 3.23
C GLY A 91 -1.90 -18.50 2.72
N ALA A 92 -3.17 -18.60 2.31
CA ALA A 92 -3.98 -17.45 1.92
C ALA A 92 -4.15 -16.45 3.07
N LEU A 93 -4.44 -16.95 4.29
CA LEU A 93 -4.51 -16.14 5.50
C LEU A 93 -3.17 -15.44 5.80
N LEU A 94 -2.06 -16.18 5.73
CA LEU A 94 -0.72 -15.64 5.98
C LEU A 94 -0.35 -14.54 4.99
N ILE A 95 -0.70 -14.66 3.70
CA ILE A 95 -0.46 -13.62 2.69
C ILE A 95 -1.25 -12.36 3.02
N ALA A 96 -2.53 -12.47 3.39
CA ALA A 96 -3.34 -11.33 3.78
C ALA A 96 -2.78 -10.63 5.03
N LEU A 97 -2.38 -11.39 6.05
CA LEU A 97 -1.76 -10.86 7.26
C LEU A 97 -0.39 -10.25 7.00
N ALA A 98 0.44 -10.88 6.15
CA ALA A 98 1.74 -10.35 5.77
C ALA A 98 1.61 -9.03 5.01
N SER A 99 0.64 -8.92 4.12
CA SER A 99 0.33 -7.69 3.38
C SER A 99 -0.06 -6.53 4.32
N ALA A 100 -0.95 -6.79 5.28
CA ALA A 100 -1.35 -5.79 6.27
C ALA A 100 -0.20 -5.45 7.25
N GLY A 101 0.53 -6.44 7.74
CA GLY A 101 1.68 -6.25 8.63
C GLY A 101 2.81 -5.47 7.96
N TYR A 102 3.08 -5.77 6.70
CA TYR A 102 4.04 -5.02 5.91
C TYR A 102 3.65 -3.52 5.81
N GLN A 103 2.36 -3.21 5.65
CA GLN A 103 1.88 -1.82 5.59
C GLN A 103 2.25 -1.04 6.86
N VAL A 104 2.14 -1.66 8.03
CA VAL A 104 2.57 -1.06 9.31
C VAL A 104 4.08 -0.81 9.30
N VAL A 105 4.87 -1.79 8.90
CA VAL A 105 6.34 -1.66 8.84
C VAL A 105 6.77 -0.55 7.88
N SER A 106 6.20 -0.51 6.68
CA SER A 106 6.46 0.53 5.69
C SER A 106 6.15 1.92 6.25
N MET A 107 5.02 2.07 6.92
CA MET A 107 4.60 3.32 7.51
C MET A 107 5.52 3.79 8.65
N LEU A 108 5.99 2.88 9.50
CA LEU A 108 6.99 3.17 10.54
C LEU A 108 8.34 3.62 9.95
N ILE A 109 8.75 3.00 8.83
CA ILE A 109 9.96 3.39 8.11
C ILE A 109 9.79 4.80 7.52
N MET A 110 8.67 5.07 6.85
CA MET A 110 8.37 6.39 6.29
C MET A 110 8.28 7.47 7.37
N GLN A 111 7.70 7.15 8.53
CA GLN A 111 7.59 8.09 9.64
C GLN A 111 8.97 8.51 10.20
N LYS A 112 9.94 7.59 10.23
CA LYS A 112 11.33 7.90 10.62
C LYS A 112 12.08 8.69 9.55
N GLN A 113 11.66 8.64 8.32
CA GLN A 113 12.29 9.33 7.18
C GLN A 113 11.69 10.71 6.93
N ASN A 114 10.42 10.90 7.24
CA ASN A 114 9.73 12.18 7.13
C ASN A 114 9.95 12.96 8.44
N ASP A 115 11.05 13.70 8.50
CA ASP A 115 11.17 14.83 9.43
C ASP A 115 10.15 15.87 8.98
N SER A 116 8.96 15.84 9.59
CA SER A 116 7.90 16.80 9.27
C SER A 116 8.40 18.19 9.60
N LEU A 117 8.59 18.99 8.57
CA LEU A 117 9.15 20.34 8.62
C LEU A 117 8.10 21.34 9.14
N VAL A 118 7.76 21.25 10.41
CA VAL A 118 7.16 22.39 11.10
C VAL A 118 8.30 23.20 11.69
N THR A 119 8.65 24.26 11.00
CA THR A 119 9.69 25.20 11.44
C THR A 119 9.05 26.38 12.15
N ASN A 120 9.62 26.79 13.26
CA ASN A 120 9.31 28.04 13.94
C ASN A 120 9.62 29.23 13.02
N LYS A 121 9.16 30.43 13.40
CA LYS A 121 9.47 31.69 12.70
C LYS A 121 10.96 31.87 12.43
N ASP A 122 11.80 31.28 13.26
CA ASP A 122 13.26 31.31 13.16
C ASP A 122 13.85 30.20 12.26
N GLY A 123 13.01 29.40 11.61
CA GLY A 123 13.44 28.32 10.73
C GLY A 123 14.00 27.08 11.43
N ILE A 124 13.85 27.00 12.76
CA ILE A 124 14.29 25.85 13.57
C ILE A 124 13.10 24.88 13.70
N GLN A 125 13.39 23.58 13.59
CA GLN A 125 12.39 22.54 13.74
C GLN A 125 11.85 22.54 15.17
N ASP A 126 10.56 22.81 15.32
CA ASP A 126 9.87 22.74 16.60
C ASP A 126 9.20 21.37 16.79
N LYS A 127 9.84 20.52 17.58
CA LYS A 127 9.39 19.14 17.80
C LYS A 127 8.03 19.08 18.52
N GLU A 128 7.73 20.01 19.43
CA GLU A 128 6.47 20.05 20.15
C GLU A 128 5.32 20.52 19.24
N ALA A 129 5.58 21.51 18.38
CA ALA A 129 4.62 21.97 17.39
C ALA A 129 4.37 20.90 16.31
N VAL A 130 5.37 20.08 15.99
CA VAL A 130 5.22 18.91 15.09
C VAL A 130 4.30 17.87 15.70
N GLU A 131 4.50 17.49 16.98
CA GLU A 131 3.69 16.47 17.65
C GLU A 131 2.23 16.89 17.83
N ASN A 132 1.98 18.16 18.05
CA ASN A 132 0.65 18.73 18.27
C ASN A 132 -0.01 19.24 16.98
N SER A 133 0.69 19.17 15.84
CA SER A 133 0.13 19.60 14.57
C SER A 133 -1.02 18.70 14.12
N GLN A 134 -1.99 19.29 13.42
CA GLN A 134 -3.10 18.56 12.79
C GLN A 134 -2.57 17.48 11.82
N THR A 135 -1.42 17.73 11.20
CA THR A 135 -0.72 16.77 10.34
C THR A 135 -0.25 15.54 11.11
N ALA A 136 0.29 15.70 12.33
CA ALA A 136 0.71 14.58 13.17
C ALA A 136 -0.48 13.74 13.65
N GLN A 137 -1.60 14.39 14.01
CA GLN A 137 -2.83 13.68 14.37
C GLN A 137 -3.40 12.90 13.18
N THR A 138 -3.43 13.50 12.00
CA THR A 138 -3.87 12.84 10.77
C THR A 138 -2.94 11.66 10.43
N ASN A 139 -1.63 11.81 10.57
CA ASN A 139 -0.67 10.74 10.35
C ASN A 139 -0.87 9.58 11.35
N LYS A 140 -1.12 9.87 12.63
CA LYS A 140 -1.43 8.84 13.63
C LYS A 140 -2.73 8.10 13.28
N MET A 141 -3.77 8.81 12.88
CA MET A 141 -5.04 8.21 12.46
C MET A 141 -4.87 7.33 11.22
N MET A 142 -4.15 7.81 10.21
CA MET A 142 -3.84 7.04 9.00
C MET A 142 -3.00 5.78 9.33
N MET A 143 -2.11 5.86 10.31
CA MET A 143 -1.27 4.74 10.75
C MET A 143 -2.08 3.55 11.27
N PHE A 144 -3.23 3.79 11.89
CA PHE A 144 -4.14 2.74 12.36
C PHE A 144 -5.19 2.35 11.32
N MET A 145 -5.77 3.33 10.64
CA MET A 145 -6.87 3.09 9.70
C MET A 145 -6.42 2.39 8.44
N MET A 146 -5.26 2.76 7.88
CA MET A 146 -4.77 2.16 6.63
C MET A 146 -4.49 0.65 6.74
N PRO A 147 -3.72 0.16 7.73
CA PRO A 147 -3.50 -1.28 7.88
C PRO A 147 -4.79 -2.04 8.15
N LEU A 148 -5.71 -1.47 8.93
CA LEU A 148 -7.00 -2.09 9.23
C LEU A 148 -7.86 -2.21 7.96
N MET A 149 -7.90 -1.15 7.14
CA MET A 149 -8.59 -1.16 5.86
C MET A 149 -7.95 -2.16 4.89
N MET A 150 -6.62 -2.21 4.81
CA MET A 150 -5.90 -3.19 3.98
C MET A 150 -6.16 -4.62 4.42
N LEU A 151 -6.22 -4.87 5.73
CA LEU A 151 -6.59 -6.18 6.27
C LEU A 151 -8.00 -6.55 5.83
N TRP A 152 -8.97 -5.65 6.01
CA TRP A 152 -10.36 -5.88 5.60
C TRP A 152 -10.47 -6.15 4.09
N ILE A 153 -9.81 -5.35 3.25
CA ILE A 153 -9.79 -5.57 1.81
C ILE A 153 -9.13 -6.92 1.48
N GLY A 154 -8.01 -7.27 2.15
CA GLY A 154 -7.31 -8.54 1.94
C GLY A 154 -8.18 -9.78 2.18
N PHE A 155 -9.24 -9.67 2.99
CA PHE A 155 -10.24 -10.72 3.21
C PHE A 155 -11.43 -10.66 2.24
N THR A 156 -11.50 -9.67 1.39
CA THR A 156 -12.58 -9.52 0.41
C THR A 156 -12.15 -9.77 -1.03
N VAL A 157 -10.84 -9.81 -1.26
CA VAL A 157 -10.25 -9.99 -2.60
C VAL A 157 -9.47 -11.30 -2.69
N PRO A 158 -9.23 -11.81 -3.92
CA PRO A 158 -8.37 -12.97 -4.13
C PRO A 158 -6.96 -12.76 -3.60
N CYS A 159 -6.38 -13.82 -3.07
CA CYS A 159 -5.05 -13.85 -2.45
C CYS A 159 -3.93 -13.32 -3.38
N ALA A 160 -4.07 -13.51 -4.69
CA ALA A 160 -3.18 -12.96 -5.71
C ALA A 160 -3.01 -11.44 -5.60
N LEU A 161 -4.11 -10.70 -5.33
CA LEU A 161 -4.06 -9.24 -5.21
C LEU A 161 -3.35 -8.80 -3.93
N SER A 162 -3.58 -9.50 -2.83
CA SER A 162 -2.86 -9.26 -1.56
C SER A 162 -1.37 -9.53 -1.72
N LEU A 163 -1.00 -10.60 -2.43
CA LEU A 163 0.40 -10.91 -2.74
C LEU A 163 1.03 -9.82 -3.63
N TYR A 164 0.32 -9.36 -4.65
CA TYR A 164 0.78 -8.28 -5.52
C TYR A 164 1.05 -6.99 -4.73
N TRP A 165 0.13 -6.60 -3.83
CA TRP A 165 0.32 -5.43 -2.99
C TRP A 165 1.48 -5.59 -2.01
N PHE A 166 1.64 -6.78 -1.43
CA PHE A 166 2.78 -7.08 -0.55
C PHE A 166 4.11 -6.93 -1.29
N VAL A 167 4.28 -7.61 -2.42
CA VAL A 167 5.54 -7.58 -3.19
C VAL A 167 5.81 -6.17 -3.74
N GLY A 168 4.81 -5.53 -4.34
CA GLY A 168 4.94 -4.17 -4.87
C GLY A 168 5.26 -3.15 -3.77
N GLY A 169 4.68 -3.32 -2.59
CA GLY A 169 4.97 -2.49 -1.43
C GLY A 169 6.41 -2.68 -0.93
N VAL A 170 6.88 -3.92 -0.79
CA VAL A 170 8.27 -4.21 -0.39
C VAL A 170 9.26 -3.56 -1.35
N VAL A 171 9.06 -3.72 -2.66
CA VAL A 171 9.92 -3.10 -3.68
C VAL A 171 9.95 -1.58 -3.50
N ARG A 172 8.79 -0.94 -3.39
CA ARG A 172 8.68 0.51 -3.18
C ARG A 172 9.41 0.97 -1.91
N THR A 173 9.23 0.27 -0.80
CA THR A 173 9.92 0.65 0.45
C THR A 173 11.42 0.51 0.34
N VAL A 174 11.91 -0.52 -0.35
CA VAL A 174 13.36 -0.68 -0.61
C VAL A 174 13.87 0.48 -1.47
N GLU A 175 13.14 0.84 -2.53
CA GLU A 175 13.47 2.01 -3.35
C GLU A 175 13.51 3.30 -2.52
N ASP A 176 12.50 3.56 -1.71
CA ASP A 176 12.40 4.75 -0.86
C ASP A 176 13.55 4.83 0.15
N VAL A 177 13.92 3.71 0.77
CA VAL A 177 15.07 3.65 1.70
C VAL A 177 16.38 3.94 0.98
N ILE A 178 16.59 3.36 -0.20
CA ILE A 178 17.82 3.55 -0.99
C ILE A 178 17.93 5.02 -1.46
N LEU A 179 16.84 5.54 -2.03
CA LEU A 179 16.79 6.91 -2.54
C LEU A 179 16.99 7.91 -1.40
N ASN A 180 16.27 7.74 -0.29
CA ASN A 180 16.38 8.63 0.86
C ASN A 180 17.80 8.62 1.42
N LYS A 181 18.43 7.45 1.59
CA LYS A 181 19.83 7.36 2.04
C LYS A 181 20.81 8.04 1.09
N ARG A 182 20.53 8.01 -0.22
CA ARG A 182 21.40 8.62 -1.25
C ARG A 182 21.21 10.14 -1.30
N TYR A 183 19.96 10.61 -1.26
CA TYR A 183 19.64 12.04 -1.36
C TYR A 183 19.82 12.79 -0.03
N ARG A 184 19.64 12.14 1.12
CA ARG A 184 19.82 12.77 2.43
C ARG A 184 21.20 13.42 2.58
N LYS A 185 22.26 12.78 2.09
CA LYS A 185 23.61 13.38 2.13
C LYS A 185 23.73 14.69 1.35
N ILE A 186 22.99 14.82 0.25
CA ILE A 186 22.98 16.03 -0.58
C ILE A 186 22.18 17.13 0.12
N TYR A 187 21.00 16.80 0.62
CA TYR A 187 20.14 17.75 1.34
C TYR A 187 20.74 18.20 2.67
N ASP A 188 21.34 17.31 3.44
CA ASP A 188 22.02 17.67 4.69
C ASP A 188 23.19 18.66 4.45
N ALA A 189 23.90 18.52 3.32
CA ALA A 189 24.95 19.47 2.93
C ALA A 189 24.38 20.85 2.54
N GLU A 190 23.28 20.89 1.76
CA GLU A 190 22.62 22.14 1.40
C GLU A 190 22.01 22.85 2.61
N ASP A 191 21.37 22.09 3.51
CA ASP A 191 20.76 22.65 4.72
C ASP A 191 21.81 23.19 5.69
N ALA A 192 22.95 22.51 5.82
CA ALA A 192 24.08 23.01 6.58
C ALA A 192 24.64 24.34 6.01
N GLU A 193 24.66 24.46 4.67
CA GLU A 193 25.12 25.70 4.02
C GLU A 193 24.07 26.83 4.18
N ARG A 194 22.81 26.53 4.06
CA ARG A 194 21.71 27.48 4.32
C ARG A 194 21.68 27.96 5.77
N LEU A 195 21.91 27.04 6.72
CA LEU A 195 21.98 27.38 8.14
C LEU A 195 23.18 28.32 8.43
N LYS A 196 24.37 28.07 7.85
CA LYS A 196 25.53 28.95 7.98
C LYS A 196 25.22 30.36 7.46
N ARG A 197 24.60 30.47 6.28
CA ARG A 197 24.24 31.77 5.70
C ARG A 197 23.23 32.55 6.57
N ARG A 198 22.25 31.85 7.18
CA ARG A 198 21.31 32.50 8.12
C ARG A 198 22.00 32.97 9.38
N MET A 199 22.84 32.14 10.01
CA MET A 199 23.59 32.52 11.20
C MET A 199 24.50 33.72 10.95
N GLU A 200 25.03 33.86 9.74
CA GLU A 200 25.86 35.03 9.35
C GLU A 200 24.99 36.27 9.16
N GLN A 201 23.82 36.14 8.57
CA GLN A 201 22.85 37.26 8.46
C GLN A 201 22.34 37.72 9.82
N ASP A 202 22.02 36.80 10.73
CA ASP A 202 21.55 37.11 12.09
C ASP A 202 22.63 37.85 12.88
N LYS A 203 23.91 37.45 12.73
CA LYS A 203 25.05 38.17 13.36
C LYS A 203 25.16 39.60 12.83
N ILE A 204 25.06 39.80 11.53
CA ILE A 204 25.10 41.13 10.88
C ILE A 204 23.91 41.99 11.33
N GLU A 205 22.75 41.40 11.49
CA GLU A 205 21.54 42.10 11.92
C GLU A 205 21.63 42.51 13.40
N ALA A 206 22.08 41.59 14.25
CA ALA A 206 22.36 41.87 15.67
C ALA A 206 23.41 42.97 15.85
N GLU A 207 24.44 42.99 15.03
CA GLU A 207 25.47 44.04 15.05
C GLU A 207 24.94 45.39 14.60
N LYS A 208 24.10 45.42 13.54
CA LYS A 208 23.41 46.63 13.11
C LYS A 208 22.47 47.18 14.19
N GLU A 209 21.73 46.28 14.90
CA GLU A 209 20.87 46.71 16.00
C GLU A 209 21.67 47.28 17.18
N ARG A 210 22.80 46.67 17.53
CA ARG A 210 23.71 47.20 18.55
C ARG A 210 24.22 48.59 18.18
N VAL A 211 24.67 48.79 16.94
CA VAL A 211 25.13 50.10 16.46
C VAL A 211 23.99 51.13 16.43
N ARG A 212 22.79 50.75 16.05
CA ARG A 212 21.61 51.61 16.12
C ARG A 212 21.23 52.00 17.54
N ALA A 213 21.31 51.05 18.47
CA ALA A 213 21.07 51.27 19.91
C ALA A 213 22.11 52.24 20.51
N GLN A 214 23.42 52.07 20.17
CA GLN A 214 24.49 52.97 20.60
C GLN A 214 24.25 54.38 20.03
N ARG A 215 23.93 54.55 18.76
CA ARG A 215 23.68 55.89 18.17
C ARG A 215 22.46 56.56 18.82
N ARG A 216 21.41 55.80 19.20
CA ARG A 216 20.25 56.36 19.92
C ARG A 216 20.62 56.77 21.35
N ALA A 217 21.54 56.06 22.01
CA ALA A 217 22.01 56.42 23.32
C ALA A 217 22.93 57.65 23.31
N GLU A 218 23.73 57.82 22.24
CA GLU A 218 24.62 58.98 22.07
C GLU A 218 23.87 60.25 21.62
N ASN A 219 22.72 60.12 20.97
CA ASN A 219 21.95 61.25 20.46
C ASN A 219 20.47 61.09 20.81
N PRO A 220 20.03 61.24 22.05
CA PRO A 220 18.67 61.05 22.51
C PRO A 220 17.65 62.04 21.94
N ASP A 221 18.13 63.22 21.52
CA ASP A 221 17.31 64.29 20.92
C ASP A 221 17.46 64.40 19.40
N GLY A 222 17.86 63.29 18.76
CA GLY A 222 18.12 63.25 17.33
C GLY A 222 16.90 63.57 16.48
N ILE A 223 16.77 64.80 16.07
CA ILE A 223 16.03 65.27 14.89
C ILE A 223 16.85 64.96 13.66
#